data_f9167225138c493213272b3d2b444bbe
#
_entry.id   f9167225138c493213272b3d2b444bbe
#
_cell.length_a   1.000
_cell.length_b   1.000
_cell.length_c   1.000
_cell.angle_alpha   90.00
_cell.angle_beta   90.00
_cell.angle_gamma   90.00
#
_symmetry.space_group_name_H-M   'P 1'
#
loop_
_entity.id
_entity.type
_entity.pdbx_description
1 polymer ?
#
loop_
_entity_poly.entity_id
_entity_poly.type
_entity_poly.pdbx_seq_one_letter_code
_entity_poly.pdbx_strand_id
1 'polypeptide(L)'
;MYFQFVGATDSAAPCAFMLDIAETLNPFLEDRMKRYGEGLIDEDEDDDIADMTLQLVFFDGEEAFHDWTDTDSIYGARYAMFTFVWDCDSC
;
A
#
# COMPACT_ATOMS: atom_id res chain seq x y z
N MET A 1 -18.41 28.33 -14.70
CA MET A 1 -18.28 26.97 -15.22
C MET A 1 -17.53 26.18 -14.17
N TYR A 2 -18.20 25.33 -13.42
CA TYR A 2 -17.53 24.49 -12.42
C TYR A 2 -16.87 23.33 -13.17
N PHE A 3 -15.55 23.29 -13.23
CA PHE A 3 -14.84 22.09 -13.65
C PHE A 3 -15.06 21.04 -12.57
N GLN A 4 -15.84 20.01 -12.86
CA GLN A 4 -15.91 18.85 -11.99
C GLN A 4 -14.62 18.05 -12.19
N PHE A 5 -13.73 18.12 -11.21
CA PHE A 5 -12.57 17.24 -11.14
C PHE A 5 -13.08 15.84 -10.80
N VAL A 6 -12.86 14.90 -11.71
CA VAL A 6 -13.37 13.53 -11.56
C VAL A 6 -12.31 12.54 -11.06
N GLY A 7 -11.07 13.00 -10.90
CA GLY A 7 -9.98 12.19 -10.37
C GLY A 7 -9.66 10.94 -11.19
N ALA A 8 -9.92 10.95 -12.51
CA ALA A 8 -9.77 9.74 -13.34
C ALA A 8 -8.33 9.26 -13.43
N THR A 9 -7.39 10.17 -13.65
CA THR A 9 -5.96 9.88 -13.72
C THR A 9 -5.26 10.07 -12.37
N ASP A 10 -5.80 10.94 -11.55
CA ASP A 10 -5.31 11.25 -10.22
C ASP A 10 -6.48 11.21 -9.22
N SER A 11 -6.74 10.04 -8.59
CA SER A 11 -5.92 8.84 -8.73
C SER A 11 -6.74 7.56 -8.90
N ALA A 12 -7.92 7.63 -9.55
CA ALA A 12 -8.76 6.45 -9.76
C ALA A 12 -8.05 5.36 -10.59
N ALA A 13 -7.37 5.76 -11.67
CA ALA A 13 -6.62 4.80 -12.50
C ALA A 13 -5.45 4.16 -11.75
N PRO A 14 -4.56 4.86 -11.02
CA PRO A 14 -3.54 4.24 -10.19
C PRO A 14 -4.11 3.28 -9.14
N CYS A 15 -5.21 3.63 -8.48
CA CYS A 15 -5.88 2.73 -7.53
C CYS A 15 -6.38 1.44 -8.21
N ALA A 16 -6.96 1.56 -9.40
CA ALA A 16 -7.40 0.39 -10.18
C ALA A 16 -6.23 -0.50 -10.59
N PHE A 17 -5.10 0.08 -11.00
CA PHE A 17 -3.88 -0.68 -11.31
C PHE A 17 -3.31 -1.41 -10.09
N MET A 18 -3.35 -0.80 -8.91
CA MET A 18 -2.92 -1.47 -7.68
C MET A 18 -3.76 -2.71 -7.39
N LEU A 19 -5.08 -2.63 -7.58
CA LEU A 19 -5.98 -3.78 -7.41
C LEU A 19 -5.71 -4.88 -8.45
N ASP A 20 -5.50 -4.51 -9.71
CA ASP A 20 -5.15 -5.44 -10.80
C ASP A 20 -3.81 -6.15 -10.53
N ILE A 21 -2.81 -5.42 -10.06
CA ILE A 21 -1.52 -5.98 -9.64
C ILE A 21 -1.71 -6.97 -8.48
N ALA A 22 -2.51 -6.63 -7.48
CA ALA A 22 -2.77 -7.51 -6.36
C ALA A 22 -3.45 -8.82 -6.81
N GLU A 23 -4.45 -8.73 -7.67
CA GLU A 23 -5.14 -9.88 -8.23
C GLU A 23 -4.19 -10.75 -9.06
N THR A 24 -3.33 -10.13 -9.87
CA THR A 24 -2.34 -10.82 -10.71
C THR A 24 -1.27 -11.53 -9.87
N LEU A 25 -0.82 -10.92 -8.77
CA LEU A 25 0.23 -11.48 -7.91
C LEU A 25 -0.30 -12.52 -6.90
N ASN A 26 -1.58 -12.49 -6.57
CA ASN A 26 -2.16 -13.37 -5.54
C ASN A 26 -1.86 -14.86 -5.76
N PRO A 27 -2.02 -15.44 -6.97
CA PRO A 27 -1.70 -16.86 -7.19
C PRO A 27 -0.24 -17.22 -6.90
N PHE A 28 0.69 -16.31 -7.17
CA PHE A 28 2.12 -16.52 -6.90
C PHE A 28 2.41 -16.48 -5.39
N LEU A 29 1.75 -15.59 -4.67
CA LEU A 29 1.85 -15.51 -3.21
C LEU A 29 1.27 -16.77 -2.54
N GLU A 30 0.12 -17.23 -3.00
CA GLU A 30 -0.51 -18.46 -2.49
C GLU A 30 0.36 -19.70 -2.75
N ASP A 31 0.90 -19.84 -3.97
CA ASP A 31 1.80 -20.94 -4.31
C ASP A 31 3.08 -20.92 -3.45
N ARG A 32 3.62 -19.74 -3.21
CA ARG A 32 4.78 -19.57 -2.34
C ARG A 32 4.47 -19.95 -0.89
N MET A 33 3.36 -19.45 -0.34
CA MET A 33 2.93 -19.79 1.02
C MET A 33 2.74 -21.30 1.19
N LYS A 34 2.17 -21.95 0.17
CA LYS A 34 1.99 -23.39 0.15
C LYS A 34 3.34 -24.12 0.18
N ARG A 35 4.28 -23.75 -0.69
CA ARG A 35 5.63 -24.37 -0.73
C ARG A 35 6.38 -24.17 0.57
N TYR A 36 6.26 -23.01 1.20
CA TYR A 36 6.84 -22.74 2.51
C TYR A 36 6.22 -23.64 3.59
N GLY A 37 4.90 -23.77 3.63
CA GLY A 37 4.21 -24.64 4.58
C GLY A 37 4.48 -26.14 4.38
N GLU A 38 4.86 -26.56 3.18
CA GLU A 38 5.25 -27.94 2.84
C GLU A 38 6.75 -28.22 3.05
N GLY A 39 7.54 -27.20 3.46
CA GLY A 39 8.99 -27.33 3.68
C GLY A 39 9.78 -27.55 2.38
N LEU A 40 9.25 -27.12 1.24
CA LEU A 40 9.85 -27.24 -0.09
C LEU A 40 10.74 -26.05 -0.47
N ILE A 41 10.87 -25.05 0.38
CA ILE A 41 11.78 -23.93 0.22
C ILE A 41 12.94 -24.17 1.15
N ASP A 42 14.16 -24.27 0.60
CA ASP A 42 15.39 -24.36 1.38
C ASP A 42 15.59 -23.07 2.16
N GLU A 43 15.86 -23.18 3.46
CA GLU A 43 16.09 -22.04 4.36
C GLU A 43 17.30 -21.17 3.93
N ASP A 44 18.12 -21.64 3.00
CA ASP A 44 19.31 -20.97 2.49
C ASP A 44 19.04 -20.08 1.26
N GLU A 45 17.87 -20.15 0.62
CA GLU A 45 17.51 -19.32 -0.52
C GLU A 45 16.66 -18.11 -0.08
N ASP A 46 17.32 -16.99 0.17
CA ASP A 46 16.73 -15.66 0.43
C ASP A 46 15.79 -15.58 1.66
N ASP A 47 16.37 -15.74 2.83
CA ASP A 47 15.73 -15.52 4.13
C ASP A 47 15.00 -14.17 4.21
N ASP A 48 15.57 -13.13 3.55
CA ASP A 48 15.00 -11.79 3.49
C ASP A 48 13.65 -11.69 2.74
N ILE A 49 13.35 -12.65 1.86
CA ILE A 49 12.11 -12.66 1.07
C ILE A 49 11.04 -13.56 1.71
N ALA A 50 11.41 -14.50 2.57
CA ALA A 50 10.49 -15.46 3.18
C ALA A 50 9.40 -14.75 4.00
N ASP A 51 9.76 -13.68 4.70
CA ASP A 51 8.88 -12.92 5.60
C ASP A 51 8.21 -11.71 4.93
N MET A 52 8.45 -11.50 3.62
CA MET A 52 7.84 -10.38 2.90
C MET A 52 6.38 -10.66 2.54
N THR A 53 5.54 -9.68 2.76
CA THR A 53 4.15 -9.64 2.31
C THR A 53 3.86 -8.37 1.51
N LEU A 54 2.82 -8.40 0.69
CA LEU A 54 2.35 -7.24 -0.04
C LEU A 54 1.16 -6.64 0.70
N GLN A 55 1.27 -5.37 1.05
CA GLN A 55 0.17 -4.58 1.58
C GLN A 55 -0.13 -3.42 0.65
N LEU A 56 -1.38 -3.30 0.22
CA LEU A 56 -1.87 -2.14 -0.51
C LEU A 56 -2.55 -1.18 0.48
N VAL A 57 -2.13 0.08 0.45
CA VAL A 57 -2.70 1.11 1.31
C VAL A 57 -3.26 2.23 0.45
N PHE A 58 -4.53 2.54 0.66
CA PHE A 58 -5.22 3.62 -0.01
C PHE A 58 -5.50 4.71 1.03
N PHE A 59 -5.02 5.91 0.75
CA PHE A 59 -5.23 7.06 1.62
C PHE A 59 -6.32 7.96 1.05
N ASP A 60 -7.18 8.46 1.91
CA ASP A 60 -8.13 9.52 1.61
C ASP A 60 -7.56 10.88 2.02
N GLY A 61 -8.14 11.96 1.49
CA GLY A 61 -7.77 13.32 1.89
C GLY A 61 -6.37 13.74 1.44
N GLU A 62 -6.03 13.48 0.19
CA GLU A 62 -4.76 13.93 -0.39
C GLU A 62 -4.79 15.43 -0.70
N GLU A 63 -5.89 15.93 -1.22
CA GLU A 63 -6.08 17.29 -1.70
C GLU A 63 -6.05 18.33 -0.58
N ALA A 64 -5.52 19.51 -0.90
CA ALA A 64 -5.56 20.67 -0.01
C ALA A 64 -6.96 21.30 0.05
N PHE A 65 -7.35 21.82 1.22
CA PHE A 65 -8.60 22.57 1.37
C PHE A 65 -8.50 24.00 0.84
N HIS A 66 -7.32 24.60 0.92
CA HIS A 66 -7.07 25.98 0.50
C HIS A 66 -5.84 26.07 -0.41
N ASP A 67 -4.67 25.90 0.16
CA ASP A 67 -3.40 26.02 -0.53
C ASP A 67 -2.52 24.82 -0.20
N TRP A 68 -1.92 24.21 -1.20
CA TRP A 68 -1.03 23.08 -1.01
C TRP A 68 0.19 23.46 -0.17
N THR A 69 0.21 22.99 1.06
CA THR A 69 1.28 23.20 2.03
C THR A 69 1.54 21.92 2.80
N ASP A 70 2.62 21.90 3.57
CA ASP A 70 2.96 20.77 4.45
C ASP A 70 1.88 20.48 5.52
N THR A 71 1.00 21.42 5.78
CA THR A 71 -0.08 21.29 6.76
C THR A 71 -1.47 21.25 6.14
N ASP A 72 -1.62 21.63 4.89
CA ASP A 72 -2.88 21.58 4.14
C ASP A 72 -2.71 20.72 2.89
N SER A 73 -2.49 19.40 3.09
CA SER A 73 -2.42 18.37 2.05
C SER A 73 -2.21 16.98 2.69
N ILE A 74 -2.35 15.93 1.91
CA ILE A 74 -2.03 14.54 2.25
C ILE A 74 -2.47 14.10 3.65
N TYR A 75 -3.66 14.49 4.06
CA TYR A 75 -4.16 14.29 5.44
C TYR A 75 -4.15 12.84 5.87
N GLY A 76 -4.64 11.92 5.03
CA GLY A 76 -4.68 10.49 5.36
C GLY A 76 -3.29 9.89 5.51
N ALA A 77 -2.37 10.20 4.62
CA ALA A 77 -0.99 9.72 4.68
C ALA A 77 -0.27 10.25 5.92
N ARG A 78 -0.44 11.52 6.25
CA ARG A 78 0.14 12.10 7.48
C ARG A 78 -0.40 11.44 8.74
N TYR A 79 -1.70 11.19 8.80
CA TYR A 79 -2.31 10.52 9.94
C TYR A 79 -1.75 9.10 10.11
N ALA A 80 -1.62 8.36 9.04
CA ALA A 80 -1.04 7.02 9.06
C ALA A 80 0.41 7.02 9.56
N MET A 81 1.23 7.95 9.10
CA MET A 81 2.62 8.09 9.59
C MET A 81 2.67 8.30 11.10
N PHE A 82 1.81 9.14 11.65
CA PHE A 82 1.76 9.35 13.10
C PHE A 82 1.39 8.07 13.85
N THR A 83 0.43 7.30 13.36
CA THR A 83 0.02 6.05 14.02
C THR A 83 1.10 4.98 13.96
N PHE A 84 1.76 4.80 12.82
CA PHE A 84 2.85 3.82 12.67
C PHE A 84 4.08 4.13 13.53
N VAL A 85 4.43 5.42 13.67
CA VAL A 85 5.59 5.83 14.50
C VAL A 85 5.33 5.58 15.98
N TRP A 86 4.11 5.79 16.47
CA TRP A 86 3.77 5.56 17.88
C TRP A 86 3.73 4.08 18.27
N ASP A 87 3.32 3.20 17.35
CA ASP A 87 3.32 1.75 17.62
C ASP A 87 4.73 1.15 17.65
N CYS A 88 5.70 1.74 16.94
CA CYS A 88 7.08 1.26 16.92
C CYS A 88 7.86 1.59 18.20
N ASP A 89 7.49 2.64 18.93
CA ASP A 89 8.13 3.03 20.21
C ASP A 89 7.60 2.24 21.43
N SER A 90 6.67 1.32 21.22
CA SER A 90 6.05 0.49 22.28
C SER A 90 6.51 -0.96 22.28
N CYS A 91 7.53 -1.32 21.48
CA CYS A 91 8.14 -2.66 21.46
C CYS A 91 9.39 -2.74 22.33
#